data_7ffa7f33e0679b8d084573cfe25d7a23
#
_entry.id   7ffa7f33e0679b8d084573cfe25d7a23
#
_cell.length_a   1.000
_cell.length_b   1.000
_cell.length_c   1.000
_cell.angle_alpha   90.00
_cell.angle_beta   90.00
_cell.angle_gamma   90.00
#
_symmetry.space_group_name_H-M   'P 1'
#
loop_
_entity.id
_entity.type
_entity.pdbx_description
1 polymer ?
#
loop_
_entity_poly.entity_id
_entity_poly.type
_entity_poly.pdbx_seq_one_letter_code
_entity_poly.pdbx_strand_id
1 'polypeptide(L)'
;MLLKRADQIKNNYKELISSIESNEGFRNMPYQDTLGYPTIGYGTKLPISKKEAELLLENRLFALITELQLKEPFIKNLPVVIQEVLYEMAYQLGISGLLKFKHMLKACKENDWNNMIKEMKDSKWYQQTPHRVDTLINKIQQYIYKQ
;
A
#
# COMPACT_ATOMS: atom_id res chain seq x y z
N MET A 1 0.00 -18.53 -3.33
CA MET A 1 0.25 -19.46 -4.45
C MET A 1 0.97 -18.81 -5.63
N LEU A 2 0.53 -17.66 -6.14
CA LEU A 2 1.18 -16.93 -7.24
C LEU A 2 2.59 -16.40 -6.90
N LEU A 3 2.81 -15.87 -5.69
CA LEU A 3 4.13 -15.42 -5.22
C LEU A 3 5.15 -16.58 -5.19
N LYS A 4 4.75 -17.76 -4.73
CA LYS A 4 5.63 -18.96 -4.75
C LYS A 4 6.01 -19.38 -6.18
N ARG A 5 5.09 -19.23 -7.13
CA ARG A 5 5.37 -19.52 -8.56
C ARG A 5 6.30 -18.47 -9.17
N ALA A 6 6.10 -17.18 -8.85
CA ALA A 6 6.96 -16.10 -9.31
C ALA A 6 8.39 -16.26 -8.78
N ASP A 7 8.56 -16.60 -7.50
CA ASP A 7 9.85 -16.88 -6.90
C ASP A 7 10.53 -18.12 -7.53
N GLN A 8 9.74 -19.16 -7.81
CA GLN A 8 10.24 -20.37 -8.47
C GLN A 8 10.70 -20.07 -9.90
N ILE A 9 9.94 -19.28 -10.66
CA ILE A 9 10.34 -18.84 -12.01
C ILE A 9 11.61 -18.00 -11.93
N LYS A 10 11.68 -17.05 -11.00
CA LYS A 10 12.84 -16.21 -10.78
C LYS A 10 14.12 -17.01 -10.49
N ASN A 11 13.98 -18.07 -9.70
CA ASN A 11 15.10 -18.95 -9.37
C ASN A 11 15.51 -19.85 -10.54
N ASN A 12 14.54 -20.41 -11.27
CA ASN A 12 14.79 -21.38 -12.35
C ASN A 12 15.24 -20.71 -13.66
N TYR A 13 14.85 -19.44 -13.90
CA TYR A 13 15.05 -18.73 -15.17
C TYR A 13 15.75 -17.38 -14.99
N LYS A 14 16.68 -17.31 -14.05
CA LYS A 14 17.40 -16.07 -13.73
C LYS A 14 18.07 -15.44 -14.94
N GLU A 15 18.74 -16.27 -15.75
CA GLU A 15 19.44 -15.80 -16.95
C GLU A 15 18.47 -15.30 -18.02
N LEU A 16 17.33 -15.98 -18.20
CA LEU A 16 16.29 -15.56 -19.13
C LEU A 16 15.72 -14.20 -18.72
N ILE A 17 15.40 -14.02 -17.42
CA ILE A 17 14.90 -12.76 -16.90
C ILE A 17 15.91 -11.64 -17.13
N SER A 18 17.19 -11.85 -16.78
CA SER A 18 18.26 -10.87 -17.01
C SER A 18 18.43 -10.51 -18.49
N SER A 19 18.29 -11.48 -19.37
CA SER A 19 18.34 -11.26 -20.81
C SER A 19 17.20 -10.38 -21.31
N ILE A 20 15.96 -10.64 -20.84
CA ILE A 20 14.79 -9.82 -21.19
C ILE A 20 14.95 -8.41 -20.64
N GLU A 21 15.35 -8.26 -19.36
CA GLU A 21 15.58 -6.96 -18.74
C GLU A 21 16.60 -6.12 -19.51
N SER A 22 17.70 -6.77 -19.95
CA SER A 22 18.75 -6.11 -20.73
C SER A 22 18.28 -5.69 -22.12
N ASN A 23 17.50 -6.52 -22.78
CA ASN A 23 17.01 -6.25 -24.14
C ASN A 23 15.88 -5.22 -24.16
N GLU A 24 14.95 -5.29 -23.22
CA GLU A 24 13.79 -4.37 -23.16
C GLU A 24 14.15 -3.02 -22.52
N GLY A 25 15.07 -3.00 -21.55
CA GLY A 25 15.40 -1.82 -20.76
C GLY A 25 14.26 -1.42 -19.81
N PHE A 26 14.60 -0.79 -18.70
CA PHE A 26 13.63 -0.32 -17.72
C PHE A 26 13.12 1.10 -18.01
N ARG A 27 11.81 1.26 -18.07
CA ARG A 27 11.16 2.56 -18.14
C ARG A 27 10.04 2.65 -17.11
N ASN A 28 10.16 3.57 -16.17
CA ASN A 28 9.21 3.78 -15.10
C ASN A 28 7.96 4.58 -15.50
N MET A 29 7.99 5.22 -16.68
CA MET A 29 6.86 5.95 -17.25
C MET A 29 6.39 5.30 -18.54
N PRO A 30 5.09 5.39 -18.88
CA PRO A 30 4.59 4.88 -20.15
C PRO A 30 5.31 5.53 -21.36
N TYR A 31 5.58 4.73 -22.36
CA TYR A 31 6.15 5.16 -23.64
C TYR A 31 5.48 4.41 -24.80
N GLN A 32 5.66 4.88 -26.01
CA GLN A 32 5.25 4.13 -27.20
C GLN A 32 6.42 3.28 -27.70
N ASP A 33 6.15 1.99 -27.94
CA ASP A 33 7.15 1.12 -28.56
C ASP A 33 7.33 1.43 -30.06
N THR A 34 8.19 0.69 -30.74
CA THR A 34 8.48 0.89 -32.17
C THR A 34 7.27 0.73 -33.07
N LEU A 35 6.21 0.07 -32.62
CA LEU A 35 4.94 -0.12 -33.32
C LEU A 35 3.85 0.83 -32.85
N GLY A 36 4.15 1.76 -31.93
CA GLY A 36 3.22 2.74 -31.39
C GLY A 36 2.32 2.23 -30.26
N TYR A 37 2.61 1.05 -29.69
CA TYR A 37 1.83 0.54 -28.55
C TYR A 37 2.31 1.12 -27.22
N PRO A 38 1.37 1.61 -26.38
CA PRO A 38 1.71 2.06 -25.03
C PRO A 38 2.34 0.92 -24.23
N THR A 39 3.50 1.18 -23.64
CA THR A 39 4.35 0.19 -22.97
C THR A 39 4.95 0.78 -21.71
N ILE A 40 5.25 -0.03 -20.69
CA ILE A 40 5.87 0.40 -19.42
C ILE A 40 6.79 -0.70 -18.88
N GLY A 41 7.70 -0.35 -17.98
CA GLY A 41 8.58 -1.30 -17.30
C GLY A 41 9.57 -1.93 -18.26
N TYR A 42 9.63 -3.24 -18.27
CA TYR A 42 10.43 -4.05 -19.20
C TYR A 42 9.56 -4.59 -20.35
N GLY A 43 9.08 -3.69 -21.20
CA GLY A 43 8.32 -4.08 -22.37
C GLY A 43 6.87 -4.52 -22.13
N THR A 44 6.31 -4.25 -20.95
CA THR A 44 4.92 -4.59 -20.61
C THR A 44 3.95 -3.71 -21.39
N LYS A 45 3.11 -4.33 -22.23
CA LYS A 45 2.08 -3.63 -22.99
C LYS A 45 0.95 -3.14 -22.09
N LEU A 46 0.44 -1.94 -22.38
CA LEU A 46 -0.75 -1.38 -21.73
C LEU A 46 -1.99 -1.60 -22.61
N PRO A 47 -3.20 -1.72 -22.02
CA PRO A 47 -3.49 -1.67 -20.57
C PRO A 47 -3.09 -2.96 -19.85
N ILE A 48 -2.83 -2.85 -18.54
CA ILE A 48 -2.63 -4.04 -17.69
C ILE A 48 -3.96 -4.70 -17.36
N SER A 49 -3.93 -6.01 -17.16
CA SER A 49 -5.08 -6.78 -16.69
C SER A 49 -5.38 -6.51 -15.20
N LYS A 50 -6.62 -6.84 -14.77
CA LYS A 50 -7.00 -6.77 -13.36
C LYS A 50 -6.04 -7.59 -12.47
N LYS A 51 -5.63 -8.77 -12.94
CA LYS A 51 -4.71 -9.64 -12.21
C LYS A 51 -3.33 -9.01 -12.01
N GLU A 52 -2.80 -8.36 -13.04
CA GLU A 52 -1.54 -7.61 -12.93
C GLU A 52 -1.69 -6.43 -11.96
N ALA A 53 -2.81 -5.71 -12.00
CA ALA A 53 -3.10 -4.64 -11.06
C ALA A 53 -3.20 -5.14 -9.61
N GLU A 54 -3.80 -6.30 -9.37
CA GLU A 54 -3.86 -6.97 -8.06
C GLU A 54 -2.46 -7.33 -7.55
N LEU A 55 -1.61 -7.89 -8.40
CA LEU A 55 -0.22 -8.21 -8.05
C LEU A 55 0.61 -6.96 -7.71
N LEU A 56 0.42 -5.88 -8.44
CA LEU A 56 1.05 -4.58 -8.13
C LEU A 56 0.59 -4.03 -6.78
N LEU A 57 -0.72 -4.12 -6.50
CA LEU A 57 -1.29 -3.71 -5.21
C LEU A 57 -0.68 -4.51 -4.06
N GLU A 58 -0.69 -5.84 -4.16
CA GLU A 58 -0.14 -6.73 -3.13
C GLU A 58 1.34 -6.46 -2.88
N ASN A 59 2.14 -6.31 -3.94
CA ASN A 59 3.57 -6.00 -3.83
C ASN A 59 3.82 -4.66 -3.16
N ARG A 60 3.06 -3.63 -3.52
CA ARG A 60 3.17 -2.29 -2.91
C ARG A 60 2.74 -2.29 -1.45
N LEU A 61 1.66 -3.01 -1.11
CA LEU A 61 1.22 -3.16 0.29
C LEU A 61 2.25 -3.90 1.12
N PHE A 62 2.83 -4.98 0.62
CA PHE A 62 3.87 -5.72 1.34
C PHE A 62 5.06 -4.82 1.67
N ALA A 63 5.56 -4.07 0.70
CA ALA A 63 6.67 -3.14 0.91
C ALA A 63 6.31 -2.02 1.91
N LEU A 64 5.12 -1.44 1.77
CA LEU A 64 4.61 -0.38 2.64
C LEU A 64 4.47 -0.86 4.09
N ILE A 65 3.83 -2.00 4.31
CA ILE A 65 3.63 -2.59 5.63
C ILE A 65 4.99 -2.88 6.30
N THR A 66 5.91 -3.50 5.55
CA THR A 66 7.24 -3.81 6.05
C THR A 66 8.00 -2.54 6.48
N GLU A 67 8.02 -1.51 5.64
CA GLU A 67 8.68 -0.25 5.94
C GLU A 67 8.04 0.46 7.13
N LEU A 68 6.71 0.54 7.16
CA LEU A 68 5.98 1.21 8.24
C LEU A 68 6.20 0.51 9.59
N GLN A 69 6.20 -0.82 9.62
CA GLN A 69 6.47 -1.60 10.83
C GLN A 69 7.92 -1.46 11.32
N LEU A 70 8.87 -1.21 10.42
CA LEU A 70 10.25 -0.90 10.80
C LEU A 70 10.38 0.50 11.42
N LYS A 71 9.67 1.47 10.86
CA LYS A 71 9.68 2.86 11.37
C LYS A 71 8.88 3.04 12.65
N GLU A 72 7.76 2.34 12.78
CA GLU A 72 6.85 2.39 13.92
C GLU A 72 6.50 0.98 14.42
N PRO A 73 7.45 0.33 15.15
CA PRO A 73 7.30 -1.08 15.56
C PRO A 73 6.06 -1.37 16.40
N PHE A 74 5.50 -0.37 17.13
CA PHE A 74 4.31 -0.55 17.95
C PHE A 74 3.08 -0.98 17.13
N ILE A 75 3.04 -0.66 15.84
CA ILE A 75 1.91 -0.97 14.96
C ILE A 75 1.63 -2.48 14.93
N LYS A 76 2.68 -3.32 14.98
CA LYS A 76 2.54 -4.78 14.99
C LYS A 76 1.70 -5.31 16.15
N ASN A 77 1.64 -4.56 17.25
CA ASN A 77 0.96 -4.96 18.48
C ASN A 77 -0.46 -4.39 18.60
N LEU A 78 -0.87 -3.57 17.63
CA LEU A 78 -2.22 -3.02 17.58
C LEU A 78 -3.24 -4.10 17.13
N PRO A 79 -4.52 -3.95 17.48
CA PRO A 79 -5.56 -4.78 16.88
C PRO A 79 -5.51 -4.75 15.35
N VAL A 80 -5.77 -5.88 14.70
CA VAL A 80 -5.65 -6.02 13.24
C VAL A 80 -6.46 -4.96 12.49
N VAL A 81 -7.68 -4.66 12.95
CA VAL A 81 -8.52 -3.64 12.33
C VAL A 81 -7.88 -2.24 12.37
N ILE A 82 -7.17 -1.92 13.45
CA ILE A 82 -6.45 -0.64 13.59
C ILE A 82 -5.21 -0.62 12.69
N GLN A 83 -4.49 -1.75 12.61
CA GLN A 83 -3.39 -1.90 11.67
C GLN A 83 -3.86 -1.65 10.22
N GLU A 84 -4.97 -2.29 9.82
CA GLU A 84 -5.55 -2.12 8.47
C GLU A 84 -5.89 -0.66 8.16
N VAL A 85 -6.48 0.07 9.12
CA VAL A 85 -6.77 1.51 8.99
C VAL A 85 -5.48 2.29 8.72
N LEU A 86 -4.44 2.06 9.51
CA LEU A 86 -3.15 2.76 9.35
C LEU A 86 -2.47 2.41 8.02
N TYR A 87 -2.52 1.15 7.58
CA TYR A 87 -1.96 0.73 6.30
C TYR A 87 -2.71 1.34 5.12
N GLU A 88 -4.03 1.42 5.18
CA GLU A 88 -4.84 2.05 4.14
C GLU A 88 -4.60 3.58 4.08
N MET A 89 -4.46 4.24 5.23
CA MET A 89 -4.02 5.63 5.28
C MET A 89 -2.65 5.82 4.63
N ALA A 90 -1.67 4.99 4.99
CA ALA A 90 -0.33 5.06 4.43
C ALA A 90 -0.31 4.76 2.93
N TYR A 91 -1.18 3.86 2.45
CA TYR A 91 -1.31 3.60 1.01
C TYR A 91 -1.79 4.82 0.24
N GLN A 92 -2.71 5.60 0.80
CA GLN A 92 -3.22 6.83 0.20
C GLN A 92 -2.25 8.02 0.34
N LEU A 93 -1.70 8.22 1.54
CA LEU A 93 -0.96 9.43 1.92
C LEU A 93 0.56 9.28 1.80
N GLY A 94 1.04 8.07 1.59
CA GLY A 94 2.44 7.71 1.79
C GLY A 94 2.78 7.55 3.28
N ILE A 95 3.87 6.84 3.56
CA ILE A 95 4.36 6.65 4.94
C ILE A 95 4.69 7.99 5.60
N SER A 96 5.38 8.88 4.89
CA SER A 96 5.71 10.21 5.42
C SER A 96 4.46 11.05 5.70
N GLY A 97 3.40 10.91 4.91
CA GLY A 97 2.11 11.55 5.14
C GLY A 97 1.43 11.03 6.40
N LEU A 98 1.38 9.71 6.59
CA LEU A 98 0.85 9.10 7.82
C LEU A 98 1.63 9.54 9.06
N LEU A 99 2.96 9.56 9.00
CA LEU A 99 3.80 9.90 10.16
C LEU A 99 3.67 11.35 10.62
N LYS A 100 3.05 12.24 9.84
CA LYS A 100 2.69 13.60 10.27
C LYS A 100 1.52 13.64 11.24
N PHE A 101 0.71 12.58 11.32
CA PHE A 101 -0.43 12.47 12.24
C PHE A 101 0.03 12.09 13.66
N LYS A 102 0.88 12.90 14.25
CA LYS A 102 1.54 12.60 15.53
C LYS A 102 0.58 12.37 16.69
N HIS A 103 -0.47 13.18 16.80
CA HIS A 103 -1.48 13.05 17.86
C HIS A 103 -2.33 11.80 17.68
N MET A 104 -2.71 11.49 16.45
CA MET A 104 -3.43 10.27 16.12
C MET A 104 -2.59 9.02 16.44
N LEU A 105 -1.32 9.00 16.04
CA LEU A 105 -0.41 7.87 16.32
C LEU A 105 -0.15 7.72 17.82
N LYS A 106 -0.09 8.82 18.57
CA LYS A 106 -0.03 8.79 20.04
C LYS A 106 -1.27 8.12 20.63
N ALA A 107 -2.47 8.53 20.17
CA ALA A 107 -3.72 7.90 20.58
C ALA A 107 -3.74 6.40 20.28
N CYS A 108 -3.20 5.97 19.12
CA CYS A 108 -3.05 4.55 18.79
C CYS A 108 -2.16 3.81 19.79
N LYS A 109 -1.02 4.38 20.18
CA LYS A 109 -0.10 3.80 21.18
C LYS A 109 -0.76 3.62 22.55
N GLU A 110 -1.68 4.52 22.89
CA GLU A 110 -2.39 4.54 24.17
C GLU A 110 -3.70 3.73 24.11
N ASN A 111 -4.04 3.12 22.98
CA ASN A 111 -5.30 2.44 22.70
C ASN A 111 -6.54 3.35 22.90
N ASP A 112 -6.37 4.65 22.70
CA ASP A 112 -7.42 5.65 22.76
C ASP A 112 -8.07 5.84 21.37
N TRP A 113 -8.97 4.93 21.05
CA TRP A 113 -9.61 4.88 19.73
C TRP A 113 -10.55 6.07 19.51
N ASN A 114 -11.15 6.61 20.54
CA ASN A 114 -12.02 7.78 20.43
C ASN A 114 -11.22 9.02 20.03
N ASN A 115 -10.03 9.20 20.62
CA ASN A 115 -9.15 10.29 20.26
C ASN A 115 -8.52 10.07 18.87
N MET A 116 -8.19 8.81 18.51
CA MET A 116 -7.78 8.47 17.15
C MET A 116 -8.81 8.95 16.12
N ILE A 117 -10.09 8.64 16.31
CA ILE A 117 -11.20 9.06 15.44
C ILE A 117 -11.30 10.59 15.38
N LYS A 118 -11.18 11.26 16.52
CA LYS A 118 -11.22 12.73 16.59
C LYS A 118 -10.12 13.34 15.73
N GLU A 119 -8.87 12.87 15.90
CA GLU A 119 -7.73 13.37 15.11
C GLU A 119 -7.89 13.10 13.60
N MET A 120 -8.49 11.97 13.22
CA MET A 120 -8.82 11.69 11.82
C MET A 120 -9.81 12.71 11.27
N LYS A 121 -10.88 13.04 12.01
CA LYS A 121 -11.92 14.00 11.60
C LYS A 121 -11.41 15.44 11.54
N ASP A 122 -10.48 15.81 12.41
CA ASP A 122 -9.92 17.16 12.50
C ASP A 122 -8.84 17.44 11.44
N SER A 123 -8.61 16.50 10.52
CA SER A 123 -7.54 16.58 9.52
C SER A 123 -7.98 17.19 8.19
N LYS A 124 -7.00 17.75 7.45
CA LYS A 124 -7.19 18.13 6.04
C LYS A 124 -7.55 16.92 5.17
N TRP A 125 -7.04 15.76 5.51
CA TRP A 125 -7.36 14.52 4.82
C TRP A 125 -8.86 14.20 4.88
N TYR A 126 -9.50 14.40 6.04
CA TYR A 126 -10.96 14.27 6.16
C TYR A 126 -11.69 15.26 5.25
N GLN A 127 -11.25 16.51 5.23
CA GLN A 127 -11.87 17.54 4.37
C GLN A 127 -11.76 17.20 2.88
N GLN A 128 -10.66 16.58 2.46
CA GLN A 128 -10.41 16.22 1.06
C GLN A 128 -11.14 14.95 0.62
N THR A 129 -11.21 13.95 1.49
CA THR A 129 -11.78 12.62 1.19
C THR A 129 -12.68 12.09 2.32
N PRO A 130 -13.76 12.85 2.70
CA PRO A 130 -14.56 12.53 3.87
C PRO A 130 -15.17 11.13 3.81
N HIS A 131 -15.74 10.75 2.67
CA HIS A 131 -16.36 9.43 2.52
C HIS A 131 -15.37 8.27 2.78
N ARG A 132 -14.15 8.39 2.27
CA ARG A 132 -13.12 7.37 2.49
C ARG A 132 -12.72 7.28 3.97
N VAL A 133 -12.54 8.44 4.61
CA VAL A 133 -12.18 8.50 6.04
C VAL A 133 -13.31 7.99 6.91
N ASP A 134 -14.56 8.33 6.61
CA ASP A 134 -15.74 7.80 7.33
C ASP A 134 -15.83 6.27 7.24
N THR A 135 -15.48 5.68 6.09
CA THR A 135 -15.42 4.22 5.94
C THR A 135 -14.40 3.61 6.92
N LEU A 136 -13.23 4.22 7.08
CA LEU A 136 -12.21 3.77 8.02
C LEU A 136 -12.63 4.00 9.48
N ILE A 137 -13.22 5.15 9.77
CA ILE A 137 -13.78 5.47 11.11
C ILE A 137 -14.84 4.45 11.51
N ASN A 138 -15.73 4.08 10.59
CA ASN A 138 -16.76 3.07 10.85
C ASN A 138 -16.14 1.72 11.25
N LYS A 139 -15.02 1.30 10.63
CA LYS A 139 -14.30 0.09 11.06
C LYS A 139 -13.82 0.17 12.50
N ILE A 140 -13.25 1.33 12.90
CA ILE A 140 -12.81 1.56 14.28
C ILE A 140 -13.99 1.55 15.24
N GLN A 141 -15.09 2.23 14.92
CA GLN A 141 -16.30 2.27 15.75
C GLN A 141 -16.92 0.89 15.94
N GLN A 142 -16.99 0.07 14.88
CA GLN A 142 -17.45 -1.31 14.98
C GLN A 142 -16.54 -2.15 15.87
N TYR A 143 -15.23 -1.93 15.82
CA TYR A 143 -14.28 -2.59 16.71
C TYR A 143 -14.54 -2.19 18.18
N ILE A 144 -14.71 -0.89 18.47
CA ILE A 144 -15.02 -0.39 19.82
C ILE A 144 -16.33 -1.01 20.33
N TYR A 145 -17.37 -1.05 19.49
CA TYR A 145 -18.68 -1.57 19.89
C TYR A 145 -18.66 -3.07 20.25
N LYS A 146 -17.75 -3.83 19.66
CA LYS A 146 -17.62 -5.28 19.91
C LYS A 146 -16.74 -5.65 21.12
N GLN A 147 -16.12 -4.64 21.76
CA GLN A 147 -15.33 -4.86 22.99
C GLN A 147 -16.24 -4.96 24.20
#